data_b4543c26e5e90a46090cc45dd5208ca8
#
_entry.id   b4543c26e5e90a46090cc45dd5208ca8
#
_cell.length_a   1.000
_cell.length_b   1.000
_cell.length_c   1.000
_cell.angle_alpha   90.00
_cell.angle_beta   90.00
_cell.angle_gamma   90.00
#
_symmetry.space_group_name_H-M   'P 1'
#
loop_
_entity.id
_entity.type
_entity.pdbx_description
1 polymer ?
#
loop_
_entity_poly.entity_id
_entity_poly.type
_entity_poly.pdbx_seq_one_letter_code
_entity_poly.pdbx_strand_id
1 'polypeptide(L)'
;TTGTLLGLILPLGKIAAEAGVPPAIWTFLFSASAGIILLLVMFLGKRRIGFAGGRLRYYICTAAISYALPNLLILSAIPRLGAGFTGIMYTLSPVITLLISMGFGLRRPKALGIAGIVVGFIGAIMVAMTRGEVGKPADPLWIGLALLIPVFLAMGNVYRTIDWPKNADPTELAAGSHLAAALMLFIGILLFSGNFQIETLALAPATAVAQGIAAAGMFALFFRLQAVGGPVYLS
;
A
#
# COMPACT_ATOMS: atom_id res chain seq x y z
N THR A 1 8.23 1.11 14.16
CA THR A 1 6.80 0.75 14.34
C THR A 1 6.03 0.72 13.03
N THR A 2 5.94 1.82 12.23
CA THR A 2 5.24 1.80 10.91
C THR A 2 5.89 0.81 9.95
N GLY A 3 7.22 0.82 9.82
CA GLY A 3 7.96 -0.11 8.98
C GLY A 3 7.80 -1.57 9.41
N THR A 4 7.74 -1.85 10.71
CA THR A 4 7.49 -3.21 11.23
C THR A 4 6.10 -3.72 10.82
N LEU A 5 5.06 -2.89 10.98
CA LEU A 5 3.70 -3.22 10.58
C LEU A 5 3.58 -3.38 9.06
N LEU A 6 4.25 -2.52 8.28
CA LEU A 6 4.33 -2.65 6.83
C LEU A 6 5.01 -3.97 6.42
N GLY A 7 6.09 -4.35 7.12
CA GLY A 7 6.80 -5.60 6.87
C GLY A 7 5.98 -6.86 7.10
N LEU A 8 4.94 -6.80 7.96
CA LEU A 8 4.04 -7.92 8.19
C LEU A 8 3.06 -8.19 7.03
N ILE A 9 2.80 -7.21 6.19
CA ILE A 9 1.84 -7.34 5.07
C ILE A 9 2.25 -8.46 4.11
N LEU A 10 3.54 -8.54 3.79
CA LEU A 10 4.05 -9.53 2.82
C LEU A 10 3.96 -10.98 3.33
N PRO A 11 4.43 -11.31 4.56
CA PRO A 11 4.27 -12.66 5.11
C PRO A 11 2.80 -13.05 5.29
N LEU A 12 1.95 -12.14 5.79
CA LEU A 12 0.52 -12.42 5.93
C LEU A 12 -0.14 -12.63 4.56
N GLY A 13 0.23 -11.84 3.56
CA GLY A 13 -0.24 -12.02 2.18
C GLY A 13 0.23 -13.35 1.56
N LYS A 14 1.45 -13.79 1.87
CA LYS A 14 1.97 -15.10 1.44
C LYS A 14 1.16 -16.24 2.05
N ILE A 15 0.94 -16.23 3.38
CA ILE A 15 0.15 -17.26 4.08
C ILE A 15 -1.27 -17.32 3.50
N ALA A 16 -1.90 -16.19 3.23
CA ALA A 16 -3.22 -16.15 2.64
C ALA A 16 -3.25 -16.72 1.21
N ALA A 17 -2.24 -16.40 0.39
CA ALA A 17 -2.12 -16.92 -0.96
C ALA A 17 -1.89 -18.45 -0.97
N GLU A 18 -1.05 -18.97 -0.06
CA GLU A 18 -0.82 -20.40 0.13
C GLU A 18 -2.07 -21.15 0.64
N ALA A 19 -2.91 -20.47 1.42
CA ALA A 19 -4.20 -20.99 1.85
C ALA A 19 -5.27 -20.95 0.74
N GLY A 20 -5.00 -20.33 -0.42
CA GLY A 20 -5.92 -20.26 -1.55
C GLY A 20 -6.84 -19.03 -1.54
N VAL A 21 -6.57 -18.02 -0.70
CA VAL A 21 -7.35 -16.77 -0.72
C VAL A 21 -6.98 -15.95 -1.96
N PRO A 22 -7.96 -15.55 -2.80
CA PRO A 22 -7.69 -14.74 -3.99
C PRO A 22 -7.05 -13.38 -3.64
N PRO A 23 -6.04 -12.92 -4.40
CA PRO A 23 -5.37 -11.64 -4.14
C PRO A 23 -6.33 -10.45 -4.06
N ALA A 24 -7.36 -10.43 -4.89
CA ALA A 24 -8.36 -9.35 -4.89
C ALA A 24 -9.18 -9.31 -3.59
N ILE A 25 -9.60 -10.48 -3.08
CA ILE A 25 -10.32 -10.60 -1.80
C ILE A 25 -9.42 -10.17 -0.64
N TRP A 26 -8.15 -10.59 -0.67
CA TRP A 26 -7.19 -10.19 0.37
C TRP A 26 -6.89 -8.68 0.35
N THR A 27 -6.78 -8.08 -0.84
CA THR A 27 -6.62 -6.62 -0.99
C THR A 27 -7.87 -5.88 -0.50
N PHE A 28 -9.05 -6.42 -0.78
CA PHE A 28 -10.31 -5.89 -0.25
C PHE A 28 -10.33 -5.93 1.28
N LEU A 29 -10.03 -7.08 1.89
CA LEU A 29 -9.95 -7.23 3.34
C LEU A 29 -8.99 -6.20 3.96
N PHE A 30 -7.81 -6.06 3.39
CA PHE A 30 -6.78 -5.11 3.83
C PHE A 30 -7.31 -3.67 3.88
N SER A 31 -7.99 -3.23 2.82
CA SER A 31 -8.54 -1.89 2.76
C SER A 31 -9.81 -1.73 3.60
N ALA A 32 -10.71 -2.70 3.56
CA ALA A 32 -11.97 -2.66 4.32
C ALA A 32 -11.72 -2.64 5.82
N SER A 33 -10.85 -3.53 6.32
CA SER A 33 -10.51 -3.60 7.75
C SER A 33 -9.84 -2.32 8.23
N ALA A 34 -8.86 -1.78 7.49
CA ALA A 34 -8.22 -0.52 7.83
C ALA A 34 -9.24 0.63 7.87
N GLY A 35 -10.07 0.75 6.83
CA GLY A 35 -11.09 1.80 6.75
C GLY A 35 -12.13 1.71 7.86
N ILE A 36 -12.66 0.52 8.13
CA ILE A 36 -13.69 0.31 9.16
C ILE A 36 -13.12 0.54 10.56
N ILE A 37 -11.95 0.00 10.90
CA ILE A 37 -11.34 0.16 12.22
C ILE A 37 -11.01 1.64 12.46
N LEU A 38 -10.42 2.35 11.47
CA LEU A 38 -10.13 3.77 11.61
C LEU A 38 -11.40 4.62 11.72
N LEU A 39 -12.47 4.27 10.99
CA LEU A 39 -13.77 4.91 11.12
C LEU A 39 -14.36 4.73 12.53
N LEU A 40 -14.27 3.52 13.09
CA LEU A 40 -14.70 3.25 14.46
C LEU A 40 -13.89 4.06 15.48
N VAL A 41 -12.57 4.15 15.33
CA VAL A 41 -11.70 4.99 16.16
C VAL A 41 -12.12 6.45 16.10
N MET A 42 -12.45 6.95 14.91
CA MET A 42 -12.96 8.32 14.73
C MET A 42 -14.31 8.52 15.42
N PHE A 43 -15.23 7.57 15.22
CA PHE A 43 -16.56 7.63 15.83
C PHE A 43 -16.50 7.64 17.36
N LEU A 44 -15.69 6.77 17.95
CA LEU A 44 -15.43 6.76 19.41
C LEU A 44 -14.80 8.07 19.89
N GLY A 45 -13.95 8.70 19.06
CA GLY A 45 -13.36 10.01 19.30
C GLY A 45 -14.30 11.19 18.98
N LYS A 46 -15.59 10.95 18.70
CA LYS A 46 -16.61 11.94 18.30
C LYS A 46 -16.18 12.79 17.08
N ARG A 47 -15.34 12.22 16.21
CA ARG A 47 -14.92 12.84 14.95
C ARG A 47 -15.79 12.35 13.78
N ARG A 48 -15.89 13.15 12.71
CA ARG A 48 -16.71 12.82 11.54
C ARG A 48 -15.87 12.81 10.27
N ILE A 49 -16.23 11.98 9.31
CA ILE A 49 -15.68 12.02 7.95
C ILE A 49 -16.36 13.19 7.22
N GLY A 50 -15.56 14.08 6.65
CA GLY A 50 -16.02 15.15 5.78
C GLY A 50 -15.94 14.73 4.30
N PHE A 51 -16.84 15.29 3.49
CA PHE A 51 -16.86 15.06 2.03
C PHE A 51 -16.64 16.35 1.24
N ALA A 52 -16.67 17.49 1.88
CA ALA A 52 -16.48 18.80 1.28
C ALA A 52 -14.99 19.18 1.10
N GLY A 53 -14.71 20.28 0.40
CA GLY A 53 -13.37 20.87 0.33
C GLY A 53 -12.31 19.97 -0.32
N GLY A 54 -12.68 19.20 -1.36
CA GLY A 54 -11.77 18.33 -2.09
C GLY A 54 -11.51 16.97 -1.43
N ARG A 55 -12.08 16.69 -0.25
CA ARG A 55 -11.88 15.43 0.48
C ARG A 55 -12.33 14.20 -0.32
N LEU A 56 -13.50 14.27 -0.98
CA LEU A 56 -14.00 13.17 -1.80
C LEU A 56 -13.04 12.84 -2.95
N ARG A 57 -12.54 13.86 -3.66
CA ARG A 57 -11.52 13.67 -4.71
C ARG A 57 -10.27 13.02 -4.13
N TYR A 58 -9.79 13.52 -3.00
CA TYR A 58 -8.63 12.97 -2.32
C TYR A 58 -8.82 11.49 -1.96
N TYR A 59 -9.98 11.10 -1.39
CA TYR A 59 -10.27 9.71 -1.07
C TYR A 59 -10.24 8.82 -2.30
N ILE A 60 -10.93 9.24 -3.38
CA ILE A 60 -11.03 8.48 -4.62
C ILE A 60 -9.66 8.32 -5.29
N CYS A 61 -8.92 9.40 -5.49
CA CYS A 61 -7.60 9.35 -6.13
C CYS A 61 -6.59 8.58 -5.27
N THR A 62 -6.56 8.82 -3.95
CA THR A 62 -5.69 8.08 -3.04
C THR A 62 -6.06 6.59 -3.02
N ALA A 63 -7.34 6.26 -3.01
CA ALA A 63 -7.83 4.89 -3.06
C ALA A 63 -7.30 4.14 -4.28
N ALA A 64 -7.42 4.74 -5.46
CA ALA A 64 -6.97 4.13 -6.70
C ALA A 64 -5.45 3.99 -6.77
N ILE A 65 -4.72 5.12 -6.62
CA ILE A 65 -3.29 5.19 -6.92
C ILE A 65 -2.44 4.59 -5.79
N SER A 66 -2.85 4.78 -4.53
CA SER A 66 -2.03 4.39 -3.38
C SER A 66 -2.38 3.03 -2.79
N TYR A 67 -3.61 2.54 -3.00
CA TYR A 67 -4.09 1.35 -2.30
C TYR A 67 -4.63 0.27 -3.22
N ALA A 68 -5.65 0.54 -4.03
CA ALA A 68 -6.29 -0.51 -4.83
C ALA A 68 -5.31 -1.10 -5.86
N LEU A 69 -4.77 -0.27 -6.74
CA LEU A 69 -3.85 -0.72 -7.80
C LEU A 69 -2.55 -1.33 -7.26
N PRO A 70 -1.76 -0.63 -6.40
CA PRO A 70 -0.48 -1.18 -5.96
C PRO A 70 -0.65 -2.43 -5.09
N ASN A 71 -1.61 -2.48 -4.16
CA ASN A 71 -1.80 -3.66 -3.34
C ASN A 71 -2.32 -4.86 -4.14
N LEU A 72 -3.19 -4.63 -5.12
CA LEU A 72 -3.61 -5.70 -6.03
C LEU A 72 -2.42 -6.25 -6.82
N LEU A 73 -1.54 -5.39 -7.33
CA LEU A 73 -0.30 -5.82 -8.01
C LEU A 73 0.63 -6.58 -7.06
N ILE A 74 0.88 -6.06 -5.85
CA ILE A 74 1.72 -6.69 -4.84
C ILE A 74 1.22 -8.10 -4.51
N LEU A 75 -0.05 -8.22 -4.15
CA LEU A 75 -0.62 -9.49 -3.72
C LEU A 75 -0.76 -10.49 -4.87
N SER A 76 -0.96 -10.00 -6.10
CA SER A 76 -0.94 -10.85 -7.30
C SER A 76 0.47 -11.27 -7.72
N ALA A 77 1.50 -10.48 -7.40
CA ALA A 77 2.90 -10.81 -7.69
C ALA A 77 3.48 -11.86 -6.73
N ILE A 78 3.05 -11.87 -5.44
CA ILE A 78 3.58 -12.78 -4.42
C ILE A 78 3.56 -14.26 -4.85
N PRO A 79 2.45 -14.84 -5.34
CA PRO A 79 2.42 -16.26 -5.75
C PRO A 79 3.27 -16.55 -6.98
N ARG A 80 3.68 -15.56 -7.76
CA ARG A 80 4.42 -15.70 -9.02
C ARG A 80 5.90 -15.39 -8.90
N LEU A 81 6.23 -14.38 -8.10
CA LEU A 81 7.60 -13.87 -7.96
C LEU A 81 8.17 -14.12 -6.55
N GLY A 82 7.33 -14.58 -5.61
CA GLY A 82 7.70 -14.72 -4.21
C GLY A 82 7.59 -13.40 -3.42
N ALA A 83 7.36 -13.54 -2.11
CA ALA A 83 7.23 -12.40 -1.21
C ALA A 83 8.53 -11.59 -1.07
N GLY A 84 9.70 -12.27 -1.15
CA GLY A 84 11.00 -11.62 -1.09
C GLY A 84 11.25 -10.68 -2.27
N PHE A 85 11.07 -11.16 -3.51
CA PHE A 85 11.22 -10.34 -4.72
C PHE A 85 10.22 -9.19 -4.75
N THR A 86 8.94 -9.47 -4.44
CA THR A 86 7.90 -8.45 -4.36
C THR A 86 8.23 -7.39 -3.31
N GLY A 87 8.82 -7.80 -2.18
CA GLY A 87 9.29 -6.90 -1.12
C GLY A 87 10.42 -5.96 -1.57
N ILE A 88 11.33 -6.44 -2.43
CA ILE A 88 12.40 -5.60 -3.00
C ILE A 88 11.82 -4.43 -3.79
N MET A 89 10.67 -4.61 -4.45
CA MET A 89 10.02 -3.53 -5.20
C MET A 89 9.67 -2.34 -4.30
N TYR A 90 9.36 -2.57 -3.01
CA TYR A 90 9.15 -1.48 -2.05
C TYR A 90 10.40 -0.62 -1.85
N THR A 91 11.60 -1.21 -1.91
CA THR A 91 12.86 -0.47 -1.71
C THR A 91 13.17 0.49 -2.86
N LEU A 92 12.52 0.33 -4.02
CA LEU A 92 12.62 1.25 -5.14
C LEU A 92 11.71 2.49 -4.97
N SER A 93 10.66 2.38 -4.15
CA SER A 93 9.70 3.46 -3.94
C SER A 93 10.33 4.76 -3.44
N PRO A 94 11.29 4.78 -2.49
CA PRO A 94 11.96 6.02 -2.06
C PRO A 94 12.67 6.75 -3.20
N VAL A 95 13.35 6.00 -4.08
CA VAL A 95 14.07 6.58 -5.23
C VAL A 95 13.09 7.28 -6.16
N ILE A 96 12.03 6.57 -6.55
CA ILE A 96 11.04 7.10 -7.48
C ILE A 96 10.25 8.25 -6.84
N THR A 97 9.90 8.13 -5.55
CA THR A 97 9.25 9.20 -4.80
C THR A 97 10.11 10.47 -4.77
N LEU A 98 11.41 10.33 -4.56
CA LEU A 98 12.33 11.46 -4.59
C LEU A 98 12.36 12.11 -5.97
N LEU A 99 12.53 11.33 -7.05
CA LEU A 99 12.58 11.84 -8.42
C LEU A 99 11.30 12.60 -8.78
N ILE A 100 10.13 12.01 -8.50
CA ILE A 100 8.84 12.67 -8.74
C ILE A 100 8.71 13.94 -7.88
N SER A 101 9.06 13.87 -6.58
CA SER A 101 8.99 15.03 -5.67
C SER A 101 9.88 16.19 -6.11
N MET A 102 11.04 15.89 -6.71
CA MET A 102 11.92 16.92 -7.30
C MET A 102 11.26 17.59 -8.51
N GLY A 103 10.62 16.81 -9.39
CA GLY A 103 9.89 17.33 -10.54
C GLY A 103 8.74 18.29 -10.14
N PHE A 104 8.11 18.05 -8.99
CA PHE A 104 7.07 18.93 -8.42
C PHE A 104 7.62 20.01 -7.49
N GLY A 105 8.94 20.15 -7.32
CA GLY A 105 9.55 21.16 -6.46
C GLY A 105 9.25 21.00 -4.95
N LEU A 106 8.76 19.83 -4.53
CA LEU A 106 8.34 19.58 -3.15
C LEU A 106 9.49 19.48 -2.17
N ARG A 107 10.65 19.05 -2.61
CA ARG A 107 11.84 18.88 -1.77
C ARG A 107 13.13 18.91 -2.59
N ARG A 108 14.18 19.54 -2.01
CA ARG A 108 15.55 19.39 -2.48
C ARG A 108 16.22 18.30 -1.65
N PRO A 109 16.72 17.22 -2.24
CA PRO A 109 17.35 16.16 -1.47
C PRO A 109 18.65 16.67 -0.85
N LYS A 110 18.90 16.26 0.40
CA LYS A 110 20.23 16.44 1.01
C LYS A 110 21.15 15.34 0.52
N ALA A 111 22.44 15.62 0.37
CA ALA A 111 23.42 14.66 -0.12
C ALA A 111 23.40 13.33 0.66
N LEU A 112 23.26 13.40 2.00
CA LEU A 112 23.15 12.22 2.85
C LEU A 112 21.90 11.37 2.55
N GLY A 113 20.76 12.01 2.22
CA GLY A 113 19.54 11.30 1.80
C GLY A 113 19.73 10.58 0.46
N ILE A 114 20.38 11.22 -0.51
CA ILE A 114 20.72 10.59 -1.80
C ILE A 114 21.65 9.39 -1.58
N ALA A 115 22.68 9.56 -0.76
CA ALA A 115 23.63 8.47 -0.45
C ALA A 115 22.90 7.27 0.19
N GLY A 116 22.01 7.51 1.17
CA GLY A 116 21.20 6.46 1.78
C GLY A 116 20.30 5.71 0.80
N ILE A 117 19.66 6.44 -0.12
CA ILE A 117 18.82 5.86 -1.18
C ILE A 117 19.67 5.00 -2.14
N VAL A 118 20.84 5.49 -2.57
CA VAL A 118 21.75 4.74 -3.46
C VAL A 118 22.23 3.47 -2.78
N VAL A 119 22.64 3.52 -1.52
CA VAL A 119 23.07 2.34 -0.76
C VAL A 119 21.94 1.33 -0.61
N GLY A 120 20.73 1.81 -0.27
CA GLY A 120 19.54 0.94 -0.19
C GLY A 120 19.20 0.29 -1.53
N PHE A 121 19.32 1.02 -2.63
CA PHE A 121 19.07 0.51 -3.98
C PHE A 121 20.09 -0.56 -4.40
N ILE A 122 21.38 -0.32 -4.12
CA ILE A 122 22.44 -1.31 -4.37
C ILE A 122 22.17 -2.58 -3.55
N GLY A 123 21.84 -2.44 -2.26
CA GLY A 123 21.49 -3.56 -1.41
C GLY A 123 20.29 -4.36 -1.94
N ALA A 124 19.26 -3.68 -2.44
CA ALA A 124 18.10 -4.32 -3.06
C ALA A 124 18.48 -5.12 -4.33
N ILE A 125 19.32 -4.54 -5.21
CA ILE A 125 19.83 -5.23 -6.40
C ILE A 125 20.65 -6.47 -6.00
N MET A 126 21.54 -6.35 -5.02
CA MET A 126 22.34 -7.49 -4.55
C MET A 126 21.44 -8.63 -4.04
N VAL A 127 20.43 -8.32 -3.25
CA VAL A 127 19.46 -9.32 -2.78
C VAL A 127 18.66 -9.92 -3.95
N ALA A 128 18.26 -9.12 -4.93
CA ALA A 128 17.55 -9.60 -6.13
C ALA A 128 18.41 -10.55 -6.95
N MET A 129 19.71 -10.27 -7.08
CA MET A 129 20.67 -11.11 -7.84
C MET A 129 21.01 -12.42 -7.12
N THR A 130 21.00 -12.43 -5.79
CA THR A 130 21.35 -13.62 -4.99
C THR A 130 20.16 -14.54 -4.71
N ARG A 131 18.93 -14.03 -4.89
CA ARG A 131 17.70 -14.78 -4.66
C ARG A 131 16.81 -14.83 -5.88
N GLY A 132 17.27 -15.48 -6.94
CA GLY A 132 16.30 -16.25 -7.65
C GLY A 132 15.76 -17.30 -6.65
N GLU A 133 14.46 -17.29 -6.31
CA GLU A 133 13.88 -18.52 -5.76
C GLU A 133 14.21 -19.62 -6.77
N VAL A 134 15.14 -20.44 -6.33
CA VAL A 134 15.83 -21.41 -7.14
C VAL A 134 14.80 -22.27 -7.87
N GLY A 135 14.69 -22.14 -9.19
CA GLY A 135 14.09 -23.16 -10.02
C GLY A 135 12.93 -22.81 -10.94
N LYS A 136 12.36 -21.59 -10.91
CA LYS A 136 11.36 -21.19 -11.92
C LYS A 136 11.79 -19.88 -12.58
N PRO A 137 11.97 -19.84 -13.92
CA PRO A 137 12.18 -18.57 -14.61
C PRO A 137 10.95 -17.68 -14.35
N ALA A 138 11.20 -16.51 -13.75
CA ALA A 138 10.14 -15.53 -13.49
C ALA A 138 9.57 -15.07 -14.84
N ASP A 139 8.25 -15.10 -14.97
CA ASP A 139 7.57 -14.63 -16.17
C ASP A 139 7.91 -13.13 -16.39
N PRO A 140 8.51 -12.76 -17.54
CA PRO A 140 8.88 -11.37 -17.84
C PRO A 140 7.72 -10.39 -17.72
N LEU A 141 6.49 -10.82 -18.02
CA LEU A 141 5.29 -9.98 -17.84
C LEU A 141 5.10 -9.60 -16.37
N TRP A 142 5.27 -10.57 -15.45
CA TRP A 142 5.10 -10.32 -14.03
C TRP A 142 6.23 -9.47 -13.45
N ILE A 143 7.45 -9.58 -13.97
CA ILE A 143 8.55 -8.67 -13.60
C ILE A 143 8.19 -7.25 -14.03
N GLY A 144 7.72 -7.06 -15.27
CA GLY A 144 7.28 -5.75 -15.75
C GLY A 144 6.13 -5.16 -14.93
N LEU A 145 5.12 -5.96 -14.59
CA LEU A 145 4.01 -5.54 -13.73
C LEU A 145 4.49 -5.19 -12.32
N ALA A 146 5.41 -5.95 -11.76
CA ALA A 146 5.98 -5.68 -10.43
C ALA A 146 6.76 -4.37 -10.38
N LEU A 147 7.41 -3.96 -11.47
CA LEU A 147 8.08 -2.66 -11.57
C LEU A 147 7.11 -1.46 -11.53
N LEU A 148 5.82 -1.67 -11.81
CA LEU A 148 4.81 -0.63 -11.62
C LEU A 148 4.47 -0.41 -10.14
N ILE A 149 4.72 -1.36 -9.26
CA ILE A 149 4.45 -1.25 -7.82
C ILE A 149 5.12 -0.01 -7.22
N PRO A 150 6.46 0.16 -7.29
CA PRO A 150 7.12 1.33 -6.74
C PRO A 150 6.72 2.64 -7.41
N VAL A 151 6.30 2.59 -8.69
CA VAL A 151 5.79 3.78 -9.40
C VAL A 151 4.46 4.23 -8.78
N PHE A 152 3.49 3.34 -8.62
CA PHE A 152 2.21 3.67 -7.99
C PHE A 152 2.38 4.12 -6.54
N LEU A 153 3.24 3.44 -5.75
CA LEU A 153 3.53 3.85 -4.38
C LEU A 153 4.11 5.26 -4.33
N ALA A 154 5.05 5.57 -5.22
CA ALA A 154 5.68 6.89 -5.30
C ALA A 154 4.68 7.97 -5.74
N MET A 155 3.90 7.70 -6.78
CA MET A 155 2.83 8.61 -7.22
C MET A 155 1.83 8.88 -6.09
N GLY A 156 1.44 7.84 -5.38
CA GLY A 156 0.55 7.95 -4.23
C GLY A 156 1.13 8.80 -3.10
N ASN A 157 2.41 8.62 -2.77
CA ASN A 157 3.10 9.41 -1.74
C ASN A 157 3.13 10.91 -2.11
N VAL A 158 3.45 11.21 -3.36
CA VAL A 158 3.50 12.59 -3.88
C VAL A 158 2.09 13.18 -3.95
N TYR A 159 1.12 12.46 -4.53
CA TYR A 159 -0.26 12.93 -4.63
C TYR A 159 -0.86 13.29 -3.27
N ARG A 160 -0.74 12.40 -2.29
CA ARG A 160 -1.24 12.66 -0.93
C ARG A 160 -0.62 13.89 -0.28
N THR A 161 0.59 14.27 -0.66
CA THR A 161 1.24 15.47 -0.15
C THR A 161 0.75 16.73 -0.87
N ILE A 162 0.59 16.67 -2.19
CA ILE A 162 0.19 17.84 -3.00
C ILE A 162 -1.28 18.18 -2.77
N ASP A 163 -2.15 17.17 -2.76
CA ASP A 163 -3.61 17.35 -2.69
C ASP A 163 -4.16 17.18 -1.26
N TRP A 164 -3.31 17.31 -0.24
CA TRP A 164 -3.76 17.20 1.16
C TRP A 164 -4.81 18.26 1.48
N PRO A 165 -6.06 17.89 1.82
CA PRO A 165 -7.13 18.85 2.05
C PRO A 165 -6.85 19.70 3.30
N LYS A 166 -7.14 21.00 3.21
CA LYS A 166 -6.93 21.94 4.31
C LYS A 166 -7.70 21.51 5.58
N ASN A 167 -7.02 21.55 6.71
CA ASN A 167 -7.59 21.21 8.03
C ASN A 167 -8.16 19.79 8.14
N ALA A 168 -7.72 18.86 7.28
CA ALA A 168 -8.14 17.47 7.36
C ALA A 168 -7.31 16.70 8.39
N ASP A 169 -7.99 15.90 9.20
CA ASP A 169 -7.33 15.02 10.18
C ASP A 169 -6.67 13.84 9.44
N PRO A 170 -5.44 13.47 9.79
CA PRO A 170 -4.75 12.32 9.16
C PRO A 170 -5.54 11.00 9.26
N THR A 171 -6.23 10.77 10.37
CA THR A 171 -7.03 9.54 10.58
C THR A 171 -8.27 9.55 9.70
N GLU A 172 -8.89 10.72 9.51
CA GLU A 172 -10.00 10.92 8.57
C GLU A 172 -9.59 10.56 7.14
N LEU A 173 -8.46 11.11 6.69
CA LEU A 173 -7.96 10.87 5.33
C LEU A 173 -7.59 9.39 5.13
N ALA A 174 -7.02 8.74 6.14
CA ALA A 174 -6.75 7.31 6.10
C ALA A 174 -8.05 6.50 6.00
N ALA A 175 -9.01 6.73 6.90
CA ALA A 175 -10.28 6.02 6.90
C ALA A 175 -11.04 6.17 5.58
N GLY A 176 -11.22 7.42 5.12
CA GLY A 176 -11.96 7.72 3.89
C GLY A 176 -11.30 7.11 2.64
N SER A 177 -9.98 7.20 2.53
CA SER A 177 -9.25 6.63 1.39
C SER A 177 -9.31 5.10 1.37
N HIS A 178 -9.24 4.45 2.53
CA HIS A 178 -9.33 2.99 2.61
C HIS A 178 -10.76 2.47 2.38
N LEU A 179 -11.78 3.17 2.85
CA LEU A 179 -13.18 2.85 2.53
C LEU A 179 -13.46 3.01 1.04
N ALA A 180 -12.94 4.08 0.41
CA ALA A 180 -13.05 4.26 -1.03
C ALA A 180 -12.29 3.15 -1.80
N ALA A 181 -11.12 2.72 -1.34
CA ALA A 181 -10.39 1.61 -1.94
C ALA A 181 -11.13 0.28 -1.80
N ALA A 182 -11.72 0.00 -0.63
CA ALA A 182 -12.54 -1.18 -0.43
C ALA A 182 -13.75 -1.19 -1.37
N LEU A 183 -14.44 -0.06 -1.52
CA LEU A 183 -15.57 0.06 -2.45
C LEU A 183 -15.13 -0.16 -3.90
N MET A 184 -14.02 0.44 -4.34
CA MET A 184 -13.48 0.23 -5.68
C MET A 184 -13.13 -1.23 -5.94
N LEU A 185 -12.49 -1.89 -4.98
CA LEU A 185 -12.12 -3.30 -5.08
C LEU A 185 -13.36 -4.19 -5.11
N PHE A 186 -14.37 -3.91 -4.26
CA PHE A 186 -15.63 -4.63 -4.26
C PHE A 186 -16.33 -4.55 -5.62
N ILE A 187 -16.47 -3.33 -6.16
CA ILE A 187 -17.07 -3.12 -7.49
C ILE A 187 -16.22 -3.82 -8.57
N GLY A 188 -14.90 -3.68 -8.53
CA GLY A 188 -14.00 -4.32 -9.47
C GLY A 188 -14.11 -5.85 -9.44
N ILE A 189 -14.16 -6.46 -8.25
CA ILE A 189 -14.33 -7.91 -8.12
C ILE A 189 -15.67 -8.36 -8.75
N LEU A 190 -16.75 -7.66 -8.46
CA LEU A 190 -18.06 -8.00 -9.04
C LEU A 190 -18.08 -7.87 -10.56
N LEU A 191 -17.48 -6.81 -11.11
CA LEU A 191 -17.46 -6.56 -12.55
C LEU A 191 -16.58 -7.56 -13.34
N PHE A 192 -15.43 -7.94 -12.77
CA PHE A 192 -14.45 -8.76 -13.49
C PHE A 192 -14.51 -10.25 -13.14
N SER A 193 -14.93 -10.60 -11.92
CA SER A 193 -15.00 -11.98 -11.46
C SER A 193 -16.43 -12.51 -11.36
N GLY A 194 -17.44 -11.63 -11.39
CA GLY A 194 -18.87 -11.97 -11.28
C GLY A 194 -19.28 -12.53 -9.90
N ASN A 195 -18.33 -12.84 -9.04
CA ASN A 195 -18.58 -13.43 -7.72
C ASN A 195 -17.63 -12.85 -6.67
N PHE A 196 -18.21 -12.47 -5.53
CA PHE A 196 -17.47 -11.95 -4.38
C PHE A 196 -17.24 -13.07 -3.36
N GLN A 197 -16.12 -13.78 -3.54
CA GLN A 197 -15.77 -15.00 -2.79
C GLN A 197 -15.25 -14.67 -1.37
N ILE A 198 -16.02 -13.92 -0.58
CA ILE A 198 -15.63 -13.49 0.78
C ILE A 198 -15.41 -14.67 1.72
N GLU A 199 -16.11 -15.79 1.48
CA GLU A 199 -16.01 -17.04 2.23
C GLU A 199 -14.58 -17.62 2.20
N THR A 200 -13.78 -17.29 1.19
CA THR A 200 -12.38 -17.73 1.12
C THR A 200 -11.52 -17.19 2.26
N LEU A 201 -11.92 -16.11 2.92
CA LEU A 201 -11.23 -15.59 4.10
C LEU A 201 -11.28 -16.59 5.28
N ALA A 202 -12.26 -17.49 5.29
CA ALA A 202 -12.35 -18.58 6.28
C ALA A 202 -11.24 -19.63 6.12
N LEU A 203 -10.49 -19.62 5.00
CA LEU A 203 -9.33 -20.48 4.81
C LEU A 203 -8.11 -20.05 5.67
N ALA A 204 -8.07 -18.77 6.07
CA ALA A 204 -6.99 -18.22 6.91
C ALA A 204 -7.53 -17.20 7.93
N PRO A 205 -8.42 -17.57 8.86
CA PRO A 205 -9.15 -16.61 9.68
C PRO A 205 -8.27 -15.83 10.65
N ALA A 206 -7.31 -16.49 11.30
CA ALA A 206 -6.38 -15.82 12.20
C ALA A 206 -5.48 -14.82 11.46
N THR A 207 -5.04 -15.20 10.26
CA THR A 207 -4.22 -14.34 9.39
C THR A 207 -5.04 -13.14 8.90
N ALA A 208 -6.33 -13.34 8.59
CA ALA A 208 -7.24 -12.27 8.18
C ALA A 208 -7.45 -11.23 9.30
N VAL A 209 -7.65 -11.68 10.54
CA VAL A 209 -7.75 -10.80 11.72
C VAL A 209 -6.44 -10.06 11.97
N ALA A 210 -5.31 -10.77 11.94
CA ALA A 210 -3.98 -10.17 12.12
C ALA A 210 -3.71 -9.10 11.06
N GLN A 211 -4.05 -9.37 9.78
CA GLN A 211 -3.93 -8.42 8.68
C GLN A 211 -4.76 -7.15 8.93
N GLY A 212 -6.00 -7.30 9.36
CA GLY A 212 -6.90 -6.17 9.61
C GLY A 212 -6.37 -5.24 10.72
N ILE A 213 -5.91 -5.81 11.83
CA ILE A 213 -5.35 -5.06 12.95
C ILE A 213 -4.03 -4.38 12.53
N ALA A 214 -3.14 -5.12 11.87
CA ALA A 214 -1.87 -4.58 11.39
C ALA A 214 -2.07 -3.43 10.38
N ALA A 215 -3.01 -3.58 9.45
CA ALA A 215 -3.33 -2.55 8.47
C ALA A 215 -3.86 -1.27 9.14
N ALA A 216 -4.82 -1.38 10.04
CA ALA A 216 -5.38 -0.22 10.74
C ALA A 216 -4.32 0.53 11.55
N GLY A 217 -3.52 -0.20 12.34
CA GLY A 217 -2.43 0.38 13.13
C GLY A 217 -1.36 1.05 12.25
N MET A 218 -0.99 0.38 11.16
CA MET A 218 -0.02 0.89 10.21
C MET A 218 -0.49 2.20 9.57
N PHE A 219 -1.73 2.25 9.06
CA PHE A 219 -2.22 3.45 8.38
C PHE A 219 -2.53 4.61 9.32
N ALA A 220 -2.93 4.35 10.56
CA ALA A 220 -3.03 5.39 11.57
C ALA A 220 -1.69 6.12 11.77
N LEU A 221 -0.60 5.35 11.88
CA LEU A 221 0.75 5.88 12.03
C LEU A 221 1.28 6.50 10.72
N PHE A 222 1.03 5.85 9.61
CA PHE A 222 1.49 6.27 8.28
C PHE A 222 0.98 7.65 7.89
N PHE A 223 -0.34 7.91 8.02
CA PHE A 223 -0.89 9.23 7.71
C PHE A 223 -0.42 10.32 8.67
N ARG A 224 -0.23 9.99 9.96
CA ARG A 224 0.38 10.94 10.91
C ARG A 224 1.81 11.28 10.51
N LEU A 225 2.58 10.27 10.12
CA LEU A 225 3.95 10.47 9.67
C LEU A 225 4.02 11.30 8.39
N GLN A 226 3.10 11.08 7.46
CA GLN A 226 2.99 11.86 6.22
C GLN A 226 2.65 13.33 6.49
N ALA A 227 1.73 13.60 7.42
CA ALA A 227 1.36 14.96 7.80
C ALA A 227 2.55 15.77 8.33
N VAL A 228 3.49 15.11 9.01
CA VAL A 228 4.67 15.77 9.62
C VAL A 228 5.89 15.77 8.69
N GLY A 229 6.14 14.67 8.00
CA GLY A 229 7.40 14.42 7.28
C GLY A 229 7.35 14.58 5.76
N GLY A 230 6.16 14.64 5.16
CA GLY A 230 5.97 14.68 3.70
C GLY A 230 6.30 13.35 3.01
N PRO A 231 6.33 13.34 1.64
CA PRO A 231 6.27 12.11 0.84
C PRO A 231 7.53 11.24 0.93
N VAL A 232 8.71 11.83 0.98
CA VAL A 232 10.00 11.10 1.00
C VAL A 232 10.32 10.51 2.37
N TYR A 233 9.73 11.04 3.43
CA TYR A 233 9.95 10.53 4.79
C TYR A 233 9.22 9.20 5.03
N LEU A 234 8.26 8.89 4.18
CA LEU A 234 7.42 7.68 4.26
C LEU A 234 7.93 6.55 3.39
N SER A 235 8.66 6.87 2.36
CA SER A 235 9.23 5.89 1.44
C SER A 235 10.61 5.43 1.87
#